data_2a51b14b8358253c85ce7541764fda72
#
_entry.id   2a51b14b8358253c85ce7541764fda72
#
_cell.length_a   1.000
_cell.length_b   1.000
_cell.length_c   1.000
_cell.angle_alpha   90.00
_cell.angle_beta   90.00
_cell.angle_gamma   90.00
#
_symmetry.space_group_name_H-M   'P 1'
#
loop_
_entity.id
_entity.type
_entity.pdbx_description
1 polymer ?
#
loop_
_entity_poly.entity_id
_entity_poly.type
_entity_poly.pdbx_seq_one_letter_code
_entity_poly.pdbx_strand_id
1 'polypeptide(L)'
;MGVAVTVMCNDGTTANGYALKATNPSNKFLFVFHEWWGLNDYIKQTSEQLFKDLNSEVNIIAIDLYDGKVAAVRDSAKAYMSALSPERANVIIDGFLTHVGDSAQIATIGWCMGGGYSMQASLQLQQQALGCVMYYGMPESNTERLKTLQADVLMIWPNQDKWINKEVVDTFKANMVSLDKKLFVEEYNADHAFANPSNPKFDNEAATNANNKALIFLKSKFGIN
;
A
#
# COMPACT_ATOMS: atom_id res chain seq x y z
N MET A 1 13.30 -1.55 -15.90
CA MET A 1 12.12 -0.74 -16.24
C MET A 1 10.93 -1.67 -16.23
N GLY A 2 9.87 -1.30 -15.53
CA GLY A 2 8.65 -2.09 -15.44
C GLY A 2 7.82 -2.00 -16.72
N VAL A 3 6.77 -2.80 -16.79
CA VAL A 3 5.86 -2.87 -17.93
C VAL A 3 4.40 -2.69 -17.47
N ALA A 4 3.55 -2.14 -18.33
CA ALA A 4 2.14 -2.14 -18.08
C ALA A 4 1.59 -3.57 -18.05
N VAL A 5 0.69 -3.85 -17.13
CA VAL A 5 0.00 -5.13 -16.99
C VAL A 5 -1.50 -4.88 -16.93
N THR A 6 -2.26 -5.73 -17.59
CA THR A 6 -3.73 -5.77 -17.51
C THR A 6 -4.16 -7.17 -17.13
N VAL A 7 -5.02 -7.29 -16.14
CA VAL A 7 -5.55 -8.56 -15.65
C VAL A 7 -7.06 -8.61 -15.81
N MET A 8 -7.61 -9.80 -16.00
CA MET A 8 -9.05 -10.02 -16.01
C MET A 8 -9.56 -10.15 -14.58
N CYS A 9 -10.62 -9.44 -14.26
CA CYS A 9 -11.30 -9.52 -12.97
C CYS A 9 -12.44 -10.56 -13.00
N ASN A 10 -12.85 -11.03 -11.83
CA ASN A 10 -13.90 -12.05 -11.69
C ASN A 10 -15.29 -11.59 -12.15
N ASP A 11 -15.51 -10.27 -12.22
CA ASP A 11 -16.75 -9.66 -12.73
C ASP A 11 -16.76 -9.45 -14.25
N GLY A 12 -15.73 -9.90 -14.97
CA GLY A 12 -15.54 -9.74 -16.40
C GLY A 12 -14.95 -8.40 -16.82
N THR A 13 -14.68 -7.49 -15.89
CA THR A 13 -13.92 -6.26 -16.17
C THR A 13 -12.42 -6.50 -16.19
N THR A 14 -11.63 -5.49 -16.53
CA THR A 14 -10.18 -5.54 -16.44
C THR A 14 -9.65 -4.61 -15.37
N ALA A 15 -8.49 -4.92 -14.80
CA ALA A 15 -7.73 -4.04 -13.94
C ALA A 15 -6.32 -3.82 -14.52
N ASN A 16 -5.79 -2.61 -14.35
CA ASN A 16 -4.50 -2.20 -14.87
C ASN A 16 -3.49 -2.01 -13.75
N GLY A 17 -2.22 -2.11 -14.10
CA GLY A 17 -1.11 -1.87 -13.19
C GLY A 17 0.21 -1.69 -13.90
N TYR A 18 1.27 -1.53 -13.11
CA TYR A 18 2.65 -1.44 -13.56
C TYR A 18 3.48 -2.50 -12.82
N ALA A 19 4.08 -3.42 -13.57
CA ALA A 19 4.73 -4.60 -13.01
C ALA A 19 6.24 -4.60 -13.25
N LEU A 20 7.00 -5.00 -12.21
CA LEU A 20 8.42 -5.33 -12.31
C LEU A 20 8.58 -6.80 -11.89
N LYS A 21 9.21 -7.58 -12.74
CA LYS A 21 9.42 -9.01 -12.50
C LYS A 21 10.77 -9.25 -11.84
N ALA A 22 10.79 -10.06 -10.79
CA ALA A 22 12.01 -10.49 -10.12
C ALA A 22 13.02 -11.10 -11.11
N THR A 23 14.32 -10.87 -10.86
CA THR A 23 15.40 -11.36 -11.73
C THR A 23 15.41 -12.87 -11.82
N ASN A 24 15.12 -13.56 -10.71
CA ASN A 24 14.97 -15.00 -10.65
C ASN A 24 13.51 -15.37 -10.41
N PRO A 25 13.06 -16.59 -10.76
CA PRO A 25 11.71 -17.03 -10.43
C PRO A 25 11.42 -16.84 -8.94
N SER A 26 10.34 -16.14 -8.64
CA SER A 26 9.96 -15.77 -7.26
C SER A 26 8.43 -15.79 -7.13
N ASN A 27 7.93 -16.32 -6.01
CA ASN A 27 6.54 -16.22 -5.61
C ASN A 27 6.30 -15.08 -4.60
N LYS A 28 7.31 -14.22 -4.38
CA LYS A 28 7.21 -13.04 -3.52
C LYS A 28 6.71 -11.86 -4.33
N PHE A 29 5.70 -11.15 -3.81
CA PHE A 29 5.09 -9.99 -4.48
C PHE A 29 4.94 -8.83 -3.50
N LEU A 30 5.22 -7.63 -3.98
CA LEU A 30 4.87 -6.39 -3.29
C LEU A 30 3.79 -5.67 -4.10
N PHE A 31 2.58 -5.53 -3.53
CA PHE A 31 1.53 -4.71 -4.09
C PHE A 31 1.69 -3.27 -3.62
N VAL A 32 1.75 -2.33 -4.56
CA VAL A 32 1.97 -0.90 -4.32
C VAL A 32 0.69 -0.14 -4.64
N PHE A 33 0.21 0.66 -3.70
CA PHE A 33 -1.02 1.44 -3.83
C PHE A 33 -0.71 2.94 -3.88
N HIS A 34 -1.15 3.58 -4.96
CA HIS A 34 -0.93 4.99 -5.22
C HIS A 34 -1.75 5.90 -4.29
N GLU A 35 -1.32 7.15 -4.16
CA GLU A 35 -2.09 8.21 -3.51
C GLU A 35 -3.30 8.62 -4.37
N TRP A 36 -4.06 9.62 -3.91
CA TRP A 36 -5.23 10.14 -4.62
C TRP A 36 -4.97 10.71 -6.03
N TRP A 37 -3.70 10.80 -6.43
CA TRP A 37 -3.30 11.26 -7.77
C TRP A 37 -3.44 10.20 -8.87
N GLY A 38 -3.63 8.94 -8.52
CA GLY A 38 -3.62 7.83 -9.47
C GLY A 38 -2.22 7.22 -9.66
N LEU A 39 -2.12 6.20 -10.51
CA LEU A 39 -0.86 5.52 -10.84
C LEU A 39 0.00 6.38 -11.78
N ASN A 40 0.55 7.45 -11.25
CA ASN A 40 1.40 8.40 -11.96
C ASN A 40 2.87 7.93 -12.05
N ASP A 41 3.70 8.69 -12.76
CA ASP A 41 5.10 8.34 -12.96
C ASP A 41 5.92 8.34 -11.65
N TYR A 42 5.54 9.15 -10.67
CA TYR A 42 6.19 9.13 -9.35
C TYR A 42 6.01 7.76 -8.65
N ILE A 43 4.80 7.21 -8.66
CA ILE A 43 4.54 5.89 -8.06
C ILE A 43 5.26 4.78 -8.83
N LYS A 44 5.33 4.87 -10.18
CA LYS A 44 6.12 3.93 -10.99
C LYS A 44 7.60 3.99 -10.64
N GLN A 45 8.18 5.19 -10.53
CA GLN A 45 9.58 5.40 -10.11
C GLN A 45 9.84 4.89 -8.69
N THR A 46 8.91 5.15 -7.75
CA THR A 46 8.98 4.60 -6.38
C THR A 46 8.96 3.08 -6.40
N SER A 47 8.14 2.48 -7.26
CA SER A 47 8.09 1.02 -7.42
C SER A 47 9.40 0.47 -8.00
N GLU A 48 10.02 1.17 -8.96
CA GLU A 48 11.34 0.80 -9.50
C GLU A 48 12.45 0.92 -8.45
N GLN A 49 12.36 1.92 -7.57
CA GLN A 49 13.32 2.06 -6.46
C GLN A 49 13.14 0.93 -5.45
N LEU A 50 11.90 0.66 -5.01
CA LEU A 50 11.61 -0.47 -4.12
C LEU A 50 12.07 -1.82 -4.70
N PHE A 51 11.93 -2.02 -6.01
CA PHE A 51 12.43 -3.21 -6.69
C PHE A 51 13.95 -3.39 -6.52
N LYS A 52 14.72 -2.31 -6.72
CA LYS A 52 16.17 -2.31 -6.53
C LYS A 52 16.54 -2.54 -5.07
N ASP A 53 15.87 -1.85 -4.15
CA ASP A 53 16.12 -1.90 -2.71
C ASP A 53 15.80 -3.28 -2.12
N LEU A 54 14.87 -4.02 -2.74
CA LEU A 54 14.55 -5.42 -2.46
C LEU A 54 15.42 -6.42 -3.28
N ASN A 55 16.61 -5.99 -3.71
CA ASN A 55 17.61 -6.78 -4.43
C ASN A 55 17.11 -7.39 -5.75
N SER A 56 15.99 -6.87 -6.31
CA SER A 56 15.30 -7.44 -7.47
C SER A 56 14.85 -8.91 -7.28
N GLU A 57 14.60 -9.32 -6.03
CA GLU A 57 14.15 -10.65 -5.65
C GLU A 57 12.63 -10.78 -5.47
N VAL A 58 11.92 -9.64 -5.46
CA VAL A 58 10.48 -9.53 -5.25
C VAL A 58 9.83 -8.97 -6.52
N ASN A 59 8.76 -9.61 -6.98
CA ASN A 59 7.93 -9.03 -8.03
C ASN A 59 7.17 -7.83 -7.46
N ILE A 60 7.10 -6.73 -8.19
CA ILE A 60 6.32 -5.55 -7.76
C ILE A 60 5.18 -5.32 -8.72
N ILE A 61 4.00 -5.05 -8.18
CA ILE A 61 2.83 -4.64 -8.95
C ILE A 61 2.27 -3.36 -8.33
N ALA A 62 2.45 -2.23 -9.01
CA ALA A 62 1.75 -1.01 -8.67
C ALA A 62 0.36 -1.05 -9.30
N ILE A 63 -0.66 -1.14 -8.44
CA ILE A 63 -2.05 -1.34 -8.82
C ILE A 63 -2.70 0.00 -9.14
N ASP A 64 -3.39 0.08 -10.27
CA ASP A 64 -4.17 1.24 -10.66
C ASP A 64 -5.62 1.09 -10.18
N LEU A 65 -5.99 1.88 -9.18
CA LEU A 65 -7.33 1.92 -8.62
C LEU A 65 -8.30 2.82 -9.41
N TYR A 66 -7.82 3.54 -10.42
CA TYR A 66 -8.59 4.57 -11.14
C TYR A 66 -8.84 4.24 -12.61
N ASP A 67 -8.65 2.99 -13.01
CA ASP A 67 -8.91 2.53 -14.39
C ASP A 67 -8.20 3.39 -15.45
N GLY A 68 -6.92 3.70 -15.24
CA GLY A 68 -6.06 4.46 -16.15
C GLY A 68 -6.09 5.97 -15.94
N LYS A 69 -6.85 6.49 -14.99
CA LYS A 69 -6.94 7.93 -14.76
C LYS A 69 -5.81 8.42 -13.84
N VAL A 70 -5.16 9.50 -14.25
CA VAL A 70 -4.15 10.22 -13.46
C VAL A 70 -4.57 11.67 -13.31
N ALA A 71 -4.63 12.16 -12.09
CA ALA A 71 -5.04 13.52 -11.80
C ALA A 71 -3.88 14.49 -11.98
N ALA A 72 -4.12 15.58 -12.74
CA ALA A 72 -3.18 16.68 -12.90
C ALA A 72 -3.38 17.81 -11.87
N VAL A 73 -4.57 17.92 -11.30
CA VAL A 73 -4.95 18.98 -10.34
C VAL A 73 -5.76 18.38 -9.18
N ARG A 74 -5.84 19.11 -8.06
CA ARG A 74 -6.53 18.65 -6.84
C ARG A 74 -8.00 18.31 -7.06
N ASP A 75 -8.70 19.07 -7.90
CA ASP A 75 -10.12 18.85 -8.16
C ASP A 75 -10.35 17.51 -8.87
N SER A 76 -9.53 17.17 -9.86
CA SER A 76 -9.60 15.86 -10.50
C SER A 76 -9.19 14.72 -9.55
N ALA A 77 -8.17 14.91 -8.72
CA ALA A 77 -7.79 13.94 -7.70
C ALA A 77 -8.94 13.65 -6.72
N LYS A 78 -9.59 14.71 -6.22
CA LYS A 78 -10.78 14.60 -5.37
C LYS A 78 -11.93 13.88 -6.07
N ALA A 79 -12.19 14.23 -7.33
CA ALA A 79 -13.26 13.61 -8.12
C ALA A 79 -13.01 12.11 -8.32
N TYR A 80 -11.78 11.70 -8.67
CA TYR A 80 -11.43 10.29 -8.88
C TYR A 80 -11.48 9.50 -7.58
N MET A 81 -10.95 10.05 -6.48
CA MET A 81 -11.05 9.41 -5.16
C MET A 81 -12.50 9.23 -4.72
N SER A 82 -13.36 10.24 -4.95
CA SER A 82 -14.78 10.15 -4.57
C SER A 82 -15.59 9.20 -5.47
N ALA A 83 -15.13 8.97 -6.71
CA ALA A 83 -15.79 8.05 -7.65
C ALA A 83 -15.36 6.60 -7.46
N LEU A 84 -14.25 6.34 -6.78
CA LEU A 84 -13.78 4.99 -6.48
C LEU A 84 -14.69 4.36 -5.42
N SER A 85 -15.48 3.37 -5.82
CA SER A 85 -16.25 2.60 -4.85
C SER A 85 -15.41 1.51 -4.20
N PRO A 86 -15.69 1.14 -2.93
CA PRO A 86 -15.04 0.01 -2.28
C PRO A 86 -15.18 -1.29 -3.07
N GLU A 87 -16.32 -1.52 -3.72
CA GLU A 87 -16.59 -2.70 -4.53
C GLU A 87 -15.64 -2.77 -5.73
N ARG A 88 -15.47 -1.65 -6.46
CA ARG A 88 -14.53 -1.61 -7.60
C ARG A 88 -13.09 -1.83 -7.15
N ALA A 89 -12.68 -1.20 -6.07
CA ALA A 89 -11.34 -1.39 -5.50
C ALA A 89 -11.10 -2.87 -5.13
N ASN A 90 -12.09 -3.52 -4.49
CA ASN A 90 -12.01 -4.93 -4.15
C ASN A 90 -11.88 -5.82 -5.39
N VAL A 91 -12.68 -5.57 -6.43
CA VAL A 91 -12.62 -6.30 -7.71
C VAL A 91 -11.24 -6.17 -8.36
N ILE A 92 -10.66 -4.96 -8.37
CA ILE A 92 -9.30 -4.73 -8.89
C ILE A 92 -8.26 -5.52 -8.09
N ILE A 93 -8.30 -5.47 -6.76
CA ILE A 93 -7.37 -6.19 -5.88
C ILE A 93 -7.50 -7.70 -6.10
N ASP A 94 -8.71 -8.25 -6.11
CA ASP A 94 -8.98 -9.67 -6.37
C ASP A 94 -8.49 -10.13 -7.74
N GLY A 95 -8.60 -9.27 -8.77
CA GLY A 95 -8.07 -9.54 -10.10
C GLY A 95 -6.55 -9.75 -10.08
N PHE A 96 -5.82 -8.89 -9.36
CA PHE A 96 -4.37 -9.05 -9.20
C PHE A 96 -4.02 -10.23 -8.31
N LEU A 97 -4.80 -10.50 -7.26
CA LEU A 97 -4.61 -11.66 -6.40
C LEU A 97 -4.75 -12.96 -7.20
N THR A 98 -5.80 -13.08 -8.01
CA THR A 98 -6.01 -14.19 -8.94
C THR A 98 -4.86 -14.33 -9.93
N HIS A 99 -4.37 -13.21 -10.47
CA HIS A 99 -3.27 -13.19 -11.46
C HIS A 99 -1.96 -13.73 -10.90
N VAL A 100 -1.62 -13.44 -9.65
CA VAL A 100 -0.37 -13.91 -9.03
C VAL A 100 -0.47 -15.35 -8.49
N GLY A 101 -1.68 -15.86 -8.30
CA GLY A 101 -1.98 -17.23 -7.91
C GLY A 101 -1.85 -17.52 -6.42
N ASP A 102 -2.35 -18.68 -6.01
CA ASP A 102 -2.54 -19.05 -4.60
C ASP A 102 -1.23 -19.27 -3.82
N SER A 103 -0.13 -19.55 -4.52
CA SER A 103 1.18 -19.76 -3.87
C SER A 103 1.96 -18.45 -3.61
N ALA A 104 1.41 -17.31 -4.03
CA ALA A 104 2.06 -16.02 -3.86
C ALA A 104 2.17 -15.63 -2.38
N GLN A 105 3.32 -15.09 -2.01
CA GLN A 105 3.61 -14.49 -0.71
C GLN A 105 3.64 -12.98 -0.88
N ILE A 106 2.68 -12.28 -0.28
CA ILE A 106 2.38 -10.90 -0.65
C ILE A 106 2.55 -9.96 0.54
N ALA A 107 3.34 -8.92 0.37
CA ALA A 107 3.29 -7.73 1.21
C ALA A 107 2.63 -6.58 0.45
N THR A 108 2.12 -5.60 1.18
CA THR A 108 1.48 -4.42 0.61
C THR A 108 2.13 -3.13 1.12
N ILE A 109 2.14 -2.10 0.30
CA ILE A 109 2.57 -0.76 0.69
C ILE A 109 1.73 0.29 -0.02
N GLY A 110 1.43 1.39 0.67
CA GLY A 110 0.70 2.49 0.05
C GLY A 110 0.76 3.77 0.88
N TRP A 111 0.41 4.89 0.25
CA TRP A 111 0.48 6.23 0.82
C TRP A 111 -0.88 6.91 0.77
N CYS A 112 -1.26 7.65 1.81
CA CYS A 112 -2.53 8.38 1.90
C CYS A 112 -3.73 7.44 1.66
N MET A 113 -4.53 7.69 0.65
CA MET A 113 -5.59 6.78 0.21
C MET A 113 -5.05 5.37 -0.02
N GLY A 114 -3.91 5.25 -0.72
CA GLY A 114 -3.25 3.97 -0.96
C GLY A 114 -2.76 3.27 0.31
N GLY A 115 -2.43 4.01 1.38
CA GLY A 115 -2.14 3.43 2.69
C GLY A 115 -3.36 2.71 3.28
N GLY A 116 -4.55 3.30 3.12
CA GLY A 116 -5.81 2.62 3.45
C GLY A 116 -6.04 1.38 2.59
N TYR A 117 -5.80 1.45 1.27
CA TYR A 117 -5.94 0.30 0.38
C TYR A 117 -4.87 -0.78 0.58
N SER A 118 -3.67 -0.44 1.06
CA SER A 118 -2.69 -1.40 1.54
C SER A 118 -3.26 -2.27 2.67
N MET A 119 -3.97 -1.65 3.63
CA MET A 119 -4.69 -2.37 4.69
C MET A 119 -5.84 -3.20 4.14
N GLN A 120 -6.69 -2.64 3.26
CA GLN A 120 -7.82 -3.37 2.70
C GLN A 120 -7.37 -4.60 1.88
N ALA A 121 -6.31 -4.46 1.08
CA ALA A 121 -5.71 -5.57 0.37
C ALA A 121 -5.17 -6.64 1.33
N SER A 122 -4.47 -6.24 2.39
CA SER A 122 -3.93 -7.16 3.40
C SER A 122 -5.02 -7.99 4.09
N LEU A 123 -6.23 -7.45 4.25
CA LEU A 123 -7.38 -8.20 4.76
C LEU A 123 -7.91 -9.24 3.75
N GLN A 124 -7.82 -8.94 2.43
CA GLN A 124 -8.25 -9.88 1.37
C GLN A 124 -7.24 -11.01 1.17
N LEU A 125 -5.95 -10.74 1.35
CA LEU A 125 -4.85 -11.69 1.12
C LEU A 125 -4.86 -12.92 2.04
N GLN A 126 -5.48 -12.84 3.20
CA GLN A 126 -5.56 -13.93 4.17
C GLN A 126 -4.19 -14.61 4.40
N GLN A 127 -4.07 -15.91 4.10
CA GLN A 127 -2.84 -16.69 4.32
C GLN A 127 -1.65 -16.28 3.43
N GLN A 128 -1.89 -15.55 2.35
CA GLN A 128 -0.83 -15.04 1.48
C GLN A 128 -0.17 -13.76 2.02
N ALA A 129 -0.77 -13.12 3.04
CA ALA A 129 -0.33 -11.85 3.58
C ALA A 129 0.91 -11.98 4.46
N LEU A 130 2.02 -11.36 4.07
CA LEU A 130 3.26 -11.29 4.84
C LEU A 130 3.34 -10.03 5.71
N GLY A 131 2.98 -8.90 5.16
CA GLY A 131 3.10 -7.61 5.82
C GLY A 131 2.33 -6.50 5.12
N CYS A 132 1.93 -5.51 5.88
CA CYS A 132 1.20 -4.32 5.42
C CYS A 132 1.97 -3.08 5.85
N VAL A 133 2.40 -2.26 4.90
CA VAL A 133 2.99 -0.94 5.18
C VAL A 133 1.99 0.13 4.77
N MET A 134 1.59 0.96 5.73
CA MET A 134 0.65 2.05 5.48
C MET A 134 1.23 3.39 5.92
N TYR A 135 1.50 4.26 4.96
CA TYR A 135 1.89 5.64 5.21
C TYR A 135 0.65 6.51 5.33
N TYR A 136 0.46 7.12 6.48
CA TYR A 136 -0.64 8.07 6.75
C TYR A 136 -1.99 7.69 6.09
N GLY A 137 -2.27 6.40 6.06
CA GLY A 137 -3.53 5.84 5.54
C GLY A 137 -4.55 5.62 6.64
N MET A 138 -5.84 5.69 6.29
CA MET A 138 -6.92 5.38 7.22
C MET A 138 -6.90 3.88 7.55
N PRO A 139 -6.74 3.49 8.82
CA PRO A 139 -6.78 2.09 9.21
C PRO A 139 -8.21 1.53 9.20
N GLU A 140 -8.31 0.20 9.17
CA GLU A 140 -9.59 -0.49 9.37
C GLU A 140 -10.06 -0.32 10.83
N SER A 141 -11.31 0.05 11.01
CA SER A 141 -11.92 0.24 12.33
C SER A 141 -12.86 -0.90 12.73
N ASN A 142 -13.33 -1.69 11.78
CA ASN A 142 -14.21 -2.83 12.03
C ASN A 142 -13.41 -4.00 12.60
N THR A 143 -13.63 -4.30 13.88
CA THR A 143 -12.91 -5.37 14.59
C THR A 143 -13.19 -6.75 14.04
N GLU A 144 -14.38 -7.02 13.49
CA GLU A 144 -14.70 -8.32 12.87
C GLU A 144 -13.85 -8.53 11.60
N ARG A 145 -13.62 -7.47 10.82
CA ARG A 145 -12.71 -7.54 9.68
C ARG A 145 -11.26 -7.66 10.11
N LEU A 146 -10.84 -6.92 11.14
CA LEU A 146 -9.48 -7.00 11.69
C LEU A 146 -9.15 -8.41 12.23
N LYS A 147 -10.11 -9.19 12.70
CA LYS A 147 -9.89 -10.60 13.10
C LYS A 147 -9.29 -11.44 11.96
N THR A 148 -9.66 -11.16 10.72
CA THR A 148 -9.19 -11.92 9.54
C THR A 148 -7.78 -11.55 9.09
N LEU A 149 -7.24 -10.41 9.58
CA LEU A 149 -5.90 -9.95 9.21
C LEU A 149 -4.82 -10.97 9.62
N GLN A 150 -3.99 -11.36 8.67
CA GLN A 150 -2.84 -12.25 8.89
C GLN A 150 -1.50 -11.49 8.80
N ALA A 151 -1.49 -10.37 8.10
CA ALA A 151 -0.30 -9.54 7.95
C ALA A 151 0.13 -8.87 9.26
N ASP A 152 1.43 -8.83 9.52
CA ASP A 152 1.97 -7.83 10.44
C ASP A 152 1.84 -6.43 9.80
N VAL A 153 1.56 -5.41 10.60
CA VAL A 153 1.32 -4.04 10.10
C VAL A 153 2.42 -3.09 10.57
N LEU A 154 2.97 -2.33 9.63
CA LEU A 154 3.78 -1.14 9.91
C LEU A 154 3.00 0.11 9.50
N MET A 155 2.66 0.93 10.47
CA MET A 155 2.01 2.22 10.28
C MET A 155 3.04 3.34 10.42
N ILE A 156 3.23 4.11 9.37
CA ILE A 156 4.02 5.35 9.33
C ILE A 156 3.06 6.51 9.59
N TRP A 157 3.15 7.10 10.77
CA TRP A 157 2.16 8.07 11.25
C TRP A 157 2.77 9.44 11.54
N PRO A 158 2.35 10.50 10.80
CA PRO A 158 2.66 11.87 11.14
C PRO A 158 1.70 12.39 12.21
N ASN A 159 2.21 12.82 13.37
CA ASN A 159 1.39 13.19 14.52
C ASN A 159 0.66 14.56 14.37
N GLN A 160 0.99 15.34 13.34
CA GLN A 160 0.29 16.59 12.99
C GLN A 160 -0.83 16.36 11.95
N ASP A 161 -1.09 15.10 11.57
CA ASP A 161 -2.15 14.74 10.62
C ASP A 161 -3.53 15.02 11.21
N LYS A 162 -4.35 15.78 10.47
CA LYS A 162 -5.71 16.13 10.89
C LYS A 162 -6.74 15.05 10.60
N TRP A 163 -6.45 14.17 9.62
CA TRP A 163 -7.34 13.07 9.23
C TRP A 163 -6.99 11.79 9.99
N ILE A 164 -5.71 11.43 9.99
CA ILE A 164 -5.21 10.28 10.75
C ILE A 164 -4.67 10.80 12.08
N ASN A 165 -5.56 11.36 12.87
CA ASN A 165 -5.22 11.99 14.14
C ASN A 165 -4.92 10.94 15.23
N LYS A 166 -4.51 11.44 16.41
CA LYS A 166 -4.13 10.59 17.53
C LYS A 166 -5.26 9.65 17.97
N GLU A 167 -6.51 10.09 17.95
CA GLU A 167 -7.67 9.28 18.34
C GLU A 167 -7.87 8.08 17.42
N VAL A 168 -7.75 8.30 16.12
CA VAL A 168 -7.80 7.22 15.08
C VAL A 168 -6.70 6.20 15.35
N VAL A 169 -5.48 6.66 15.58
CA VAL A 169 -4.33 5.77 15.79
C VAL A 169 -4.41 5.02 17.11
N ASP A 170 -4.83 5.68 18.19
CA ASP A 170 -4.99 5.03 19.50
C ASP A 170 -6.10 3.97 19.45
N THR A 171 -7.22 4.26 18.76
CA THR A 171 -8.28 3.29 18.55
C THR A 171 -7.78 2.07 17.75
N PHE A 172 -7.03 2.31 16.69
CA PHE A 172 -6.46 1.23 15.90
C PHE A 172 -5.47 0.39 16.71
N LYS A 173 -4.58 1.03 17.50
CA LYS A 173 -3.67 0.33 18.43
C LYS A 173 -4.45 -0.57 19.41
N ALA A 174 -5.50 -0.02 20.03
CA ALA A 174 -6.32 -0.77 20.98
C ALA A 174 -7.01 -1.98 20.32
N ASN A 175 -7.56 -1.81 19.12
CA ASN A 175 -8.17 -2.90 18.37
C ASN A 175 -7.16 -3.99 18.03
N MET A 176 -5.97 -3.63 17.51
CA MET A 176 -4.93 -4.60 17.17
C MET A 176 -4.45 -5.39 18.37
N VAL A 177 -4.24 -4.73 19.53
CA VAL A 177 -3.87 -5.38 20.79
C VAL A 177 -4.98 -6.34 21.25
N SER A 178 -6.23 -5.91 21.24
CA SER A 178 -7.37 -6.74 21.69
C SER A 178 -7.58 -8.01 20.87
N LEU A 179 -7.10 -8.00 19.62
CA LEU A 179 -7.20 -9.11 18.66
C LEU A 179 -5.90 -9.91 18.51
N ASP A 180 -4.89 -9.62 19.34
CA ASP A 180 -3.55 -10.24 19.27
C ASP A 180 -2.91 -10.11 17.87
N LYS A 181 -3.09 -8.93 17.22
CA LYS A 181 -2.50 -8.62 15.92
C LYS A 181 -1.27 -7.75 16.09
N LYS A 182 -0.24 -8.00 15.28
CA LYS A 182 1.02 -7.25 15.35
C LYS A 182 0.93 -5.92 14.64
N LEU A 183 1.19 -4.85 15.38
CA LEU A 183 1.26 -3.49 14.87
C LEU A 183 2.53 -2.80 15.33
N PHE A 184 3.30 -2.30 14.39
CA PHE A 184 4.42 -1.38 14.60
C PHE A 184 3.98 0.01 14.17
N VAL A 185 4.21 1.02 15.01
CA VAL A 185 3.88 2.41 14.68
C VAL A 185 5.15 3.23 14.78
N GLU A 186 5.56 3.81 13.65
CA GLU A 186 6.64 4.79 13.56
C GLU A 186 6.02 6.18 13.49
N GLU A 187 6.21 6.94 14.56
CA GLU A 187 5.65 8.29 14.72
C GLU A 187 6.63 9.36 14.24
N TYR A 188 6.14 10.34 13.49
CA TYR A 188 6.91 11.46 12.97
C TYR A 188 6.26 12.79 13.35
N ASN A 189 7.08 13.76 13.77
CA ASN A 189 6.62 15.14 14.01
C ASN A 189 6.45 15.86 12.66
N ALA A 190 5.49 15.45 11.87
CA ALA A 190 5.27 15.87 10.50
C ALA A 190 3.76 15.97 10.20
N ASP A 191 3.44 16.52 9.04
CA ASP A 191 2.07 16.66 8.55
C ASP A 191 1.71 15.54 7.56
N HIS A 192 0.41 15.44 7.19
CA HIS A 192 -0.05 14.48 6.19
C HIS A 192 0.73 14.59 4.88
N ALA A 193 1.07 13.45 4.28
CA ALA A 193 1.85 13.34 3.04
C ALA A 193 3.28 13.92 3.12
N PHE A 194 3.89 13.91 4.32
CA PHE A 194 5.26 14.38 4.52
C PHE A 194 6.31 13.63 3.68
N ALA A 195 6.01 12.40 3.27
CA ALA A 195 6.93 11.58 2.47
C ALA A 195 6.77 11.79 0.94
N ASN A 196 5.85 12.65 0.50
CA ASN A 196 5.65 12.94 -0.92
C ASN A 196 6.44 14.21 -1.33
N PRO A 197 7.48 14.11 -2.20
CA PRO A 197 8.30 15.26 -2.59
C PRO A 197 7.55 16.38 -3.30
N SER A 198 6.37 16.11 -3.87
CA SER A 198 5.53 17.13 -4.51
C SER A 198 4.63 17.88 -3.51
N ASN A 199 4.60 17.44 -2.25
CA ASN A 199 3.81 18.11 -1.21
C ASN A 199 4.58 19.32 -0.67
N PRO A 200 3.94 20.50 -0.49
CA PRO A 200 4.58 21.66 0.16
C PRO A 200 5.09 21.40 1.58
N LYS A 201 4.58 20.37 2.24
CA LYS A 201 4.99 19.96 3.59
C LYS A 201 5.91 18.71 3.58
N PHE A 202 6.58 18.47 2.46
CA PHE A 202 7.57 17.41 2.36
C PHE A 202 8.69 17.61 3.38
N ASP A 203 8.96 16.57 4.14
CA ASP A 203 10.07 16.51 5.10
C ASP A 203 11.05 15.42 4.67
N ASN A 204 12.16 15.84 4.09
CA ASN A 204 13.14 14.93 3.52
C ASN A 204 13.79 14.01 4.56
N GLU A 205 14.06 14.51 5.78
CA GLU A 205 14.68 13.71 6.84
C GLU A 205 13.70 12.65 7.36
N ALA A 206 12.47 13.07 7.69
CA ALA A 206 11.43 12.16 8.12
C ALA A 206 11.08 11.13 7.03
N ALA A 207 10.96 11.56 5.77
CA ALA A 207 10.68 10.67 4.64
C ALA A 207 11.79 9.64 4.43
N THR A 208 13.06 10.05 4.49
CA THR A 208 14.20 9.14 4.36
C THR A 208 14.22 8.10 5.49
N ASN A 209 13.99 8.53 6.72
CA ASN A 209 13.92 7.62 7.87
C ASN A 209 12.72 6.64 7.73
N ALA A 210 11.54 7.15 7.38
CA ALA A 210 10.35 6.33 7.19
C ALA A 210 10.53 5.28 6.08
N ASN A 211 11.15 5.67 4.95
CA ASN A 211 11.43 4.76 3.84
C ASN A 211 12.42 3.66 4.25
N ASN A 212 13.45 3.98 5.04
CA ASN A 212 14.38 2.99 5.59
C ASN A 212 13.68 2.01 6.53
N LYS A 213 12.78 2.49 7.40
CA LYS A 213 11.98 1.64 8.30
C LYS A 213 11.06 0.71 7.51
N ALA A 214 10.37 1.24 6.49
CA ALA A 214 9.52 0.45 5.62
C ALA A 214 10.32 -0.62 4.86
N LEU A 215 11.50 -0.27 4.33
CA LEU A 215 12.36 -1.21 3.63
C LEU A 215 12.87 -2.32 4.55
N ILE A 216 13.33 -2.00 5.76
CA ILE A 216 13.76 -3.00 6.76
C ILE A 216 12.59 -3.94 7.09
N PHE A 217 11.39 -3.40 7.31
CA PHE A 217 10.19 -4.20 7.55
C PHE A 217 9.90 -5.14 6.38
N LEU A 218 9.84 -4.63 5.15
CA LEU A 218 9.58 -5.42 3.95
C LEU A 218 10.64 -6.51 3.74
N LYS A 219 11.93 -6.18 3.88
CA LYS A 219 13.02 -7.15 3.80
C LYS A 219 12.84 -8.28 4.80
N SER A 220 12.49 -7.95 6.06
CA SER A 220 12.24 -8.96 7.09
C SER A 220 11.06 -9.87 6.73
N LYS A 221 9.99 -9.33 6.10
CA LYS A 221 8.83 -10.12 5.68
C LYS A 221 9.13 -11.04 4.51
N PHE A 222 9.96 -10.61 3.60
CA PHE A 222 10.39 -11.42 2.45
C PHE A 222 11.58 -12.32 2.75
N GLY A 223 12.21 -12.25 3.94
CA GLY A 223 13.41 -13.00 4.27
C GLY A 223 14.60 -12.61 3.36
N ILE A 224 14.76 -11.31 3.13
CA ILE A 224 15.84 -10.70 2.32
C ILE A 224 16.81 -9.98 3.26
N ASN A 225 18.11 -10.15 3.05
CA ASN A 225 19.18 -9.51 3.81
C ASN A 225 19.54 -8.13 3.24
#